data_27a3013ad089ea0a9aa7877ce5d3161e
#
_entry.id   27a3013ad089ea0a9aa7877ce5d3161e
#
_cell.length_a   1.000
_cell.length_b   1.000
_cell.length_c   1.000
_cell.angle_alpha   90.00
_cell.angle_beta   90.00
_cell.angle_gamma   90.00
#
_symmetry.space_group_name_H-M   'P 1'
#
loop_
_entity.id
_entity.type
_entity.pdbx_description
1 polymer ?
#
loop_
_entity_poly.entity_id
_entity_poly.type
_entity_poly.pdbx_seq_one_letter_code
_entity_poly.pdbx_strand_id
1 'polypeptide(L)'
;MRIPVMAEPARDYAVNEHTPDPSVVFDRAIGETYLRYARMMVDRGYVQSTLGGMVIRVAHPGYPDGICYAKPQGISLEEVTLDELVITDIPYGRILYGERATTVGHQMNREILRLRPDTNCVIHLHHDETIALLAAGCEEIGSTSLTFSYLMQKPAHYLPAHLNVEEDVAPIKSFVQDTNCIIMKRHGFTVLGRTVSEAYHRTNVLVSEVNRNVLVELLCAAKGTKPDYLSREEMEWMFRHGDTVVYPQLVRRAKS
;
A
#
# COMPACT_ATOMS: atom_id res chain seq x y z
N MET A 1 20.69 24.36 15.68
CA MET A 1 20.04 23.69 14.52
C MET A 1 18.58 24.09 14.56
N ARG A 2 18.10 24.97 13.65
CA ARG A 2 16.68 25.38 13.62
C ARG A 2 15.91 24.26 12.93
N ILE A 3 14.92 23.70 13.63
CA ILE A 3 13.92 22.82 13.02
C ILE A 3 13.22 23.66 11.96
N PRO A 4 13.15 23.22 10.68
CA PRO A 4 12.36 23.93 9.69
C PRO A 4 10.92 23.98 10.22
N VAL A 5 10.37 25.19 10.31
CA VAL A 5 8.93 25.37 10.53
C VAL A 5 8.27 24.73 9.31
N MET A 6 7.59 23.61 9.52
CA MET A 6 6.74 23.01 8.49
C MET A 6 5.77 24.10 8.04
N ALA A 7 5.70 24.37 6.76
CA ALA A 7 4.68 25.24 6.21
C ALA A 7 3.32 24.73 6.73
N GLU A 8 2.44 25.64 7.14
CA GLU A 8 1.08 25.24 7.52
C GLU A 8 0.51 24.40 6.36
N PRO A 9 -0.03 23.21 6.65
CA PRO A 9 -0.63 22.39 5.62
C PRO A 9 -1.68 23.22 4.88
N ALA A 10 -1.65 23.19 3.56
CA ALA A 10 -2.69 23.80 2.76
C ALA A 10 -4.04 23.26 3.27
N ARG A 11 -4.94 24.14 3.69
CA ARG A 11 -6.20 23.82 4.38
C ARG A 11 -7.27 23.14 3.50
N ASP A 12 -6.90 22.73 2.29
CA ASP A 12 -7.73 21.93 1.39
C ASP A 12 -7.39 20.43 1.48
N TYR A 13 -7.26 19.89 2.69
CA TYR A 13 -7.54 18.48 2.86
C TYR A 13 -8.98 18.29 2.43
N ALA A 14 -9.15 17.59 1.30
CA ALA A 14 -10.45 17.39 0.69
C ALA A 14 -11.43 17.05 1.81
N VAL A 15 -12.25 18.02 2.14
CA VAL A 15 -13.40 17.79 3.00
C VAL A 15 -14.07 16.61 2.35
N ASN A 16 -14.09 15.46 3.03
CA ASN A 16 -14.81 14.29 2.55
C ASN A 16 -16.26 14.73 2.41
N GLU A 17 -16.62 15.26 1.24
CA GLU A 17 -17.95 15.75 0.98
C GLU A 17 -18.92 14.58 1.14
N HIS A 18 -19.84 14.74 2.06
CA HIS A 18 -20.83 13.71 2.33
C HIS A 18 -21.92 13.82 1.27
N THR A 19 -21.87 12.90 0.32
CA THR A 19 -22.79 12.86 -0.84
C THR A 19 -23.39 11.45 -0.95
N PRO A 20 -24.25 11.01 -0.02
CA PRO A 20 -24.83 9.68 -0.01
C PRO A 20 -25.52 9.38 -1.36
N ASP A 21 -25.19 8.23 -1.94
CA ASP A 21 -25.80 7.76 -3.17
C ASP A 21 -26.61 6.49 -2.89
N PRO A 22 -27.96 6.53 -3.00
CA PRO A 22 -28.81 5.37 -2.77
C PRO A 22 -28.55 4.17 -3.69
N SER A 23 -27.88 4.39 -4.82
CA SER A 23 -27.47 3.32 -5.74
C SER A 23 -26.23 2.54 -5.23
N VAL A 24 -25.48 3.12 -4.29
CA VAL A 24 -24.30 2.49 -3.67
C VAL A 24 -24.75 1.69 -2.45
N VAL A 25 -24.88 0.38 -2.64
CA VAL A 25 -25.28 -0.54 -1.59
C VAL A 25 -24.03 -1.19 -1.00
N PHE A 26 -23.95 -1.25 0.33
CA PHE A 26 -22.85 -1.90 1.02
C PHE A 26 -22.85 -3.40 0.75
N ASP A 27 -21.79 -3.91 0.10
CA ASP A 27 -21.57 -5.34 -0.08
C ASP A 27 -20.86 -5.93 1.15
N ARG A 28 -21.62 -6.70 1.92
CA ARG A 28 -21.13 -7.34 3.14
C ARG A 28 -19.93 -8.27 2.88
N ALA A 29 -19.88 -8.97 1.76
CA ALA A 29 -18.78 -9.88 1.44
C ALA A 29 -17.46 -9.11 1.18
N ILE A 30 -17.54 -7.92 0.58
CA ILE A 30 -16.39 -7.02 0.43
C ILE A 30 -15.96 -6.50 1.81
N GLY A 31 -16.90 -6.07 2.65
CA GLY A 31 -16.62 -5.63 4.02
C GLY A 31 -15.94 -6.73 4.86
N GLU A 32 -16.47 -7.95 4.85
CA GLU A 32 -15.89 -9.09 5.55
C GLU A 32 -14.48 -9.45 5.01
N THR A 33 -14.27 -9.32 3.70
CA THR A 33 -12.96 -9.47 3.09
C THR A 33 -12.00 -8.39 3.60
N TYR A 34 -12.43 -7.12 3.64
CA TYR A 34 -11.66 -6.02 4.21
C TYR A 34 -11.22 -6.35 5.64
N LEU A 35 -12.16 -6.64 6.53
CA LEU A 35 -11.88 -6.92 7.94
C LEU A 35 -10.96 -8.13 8.13
N ARG A 36 -11.15 -9.19 7.36
CA ARG A 36 -10.29 -10.37 7.42
C ARG A 36 -8.83 -10.03 7.16
N TYR A 37 -8.54 -9.31 6.06
CA TYR A 37 -7.17 -8.96 5.73
C TYR A 37 -6.60 -7.88 6.65
N ALA A 38 -7.42 -6.93 7.12
CA ALA A 38 -7.03 -5.95 8.12
C ALA A 38 -6.52 -6.64 9.39
N ARG A 39 -7.30 -7.56 9.95
CA ARG A 39 -6.92 -8.33 11.16
C ARG A 39 -5.69 -9.20 10.93
N MET A 40 -5.57 -9.85 9.77
CA MET A 40 -4.36 -10.62 9.44
C MET A 40 -3.09 -9.77 9.46
N MET A 41 -3.15 -8.50 9.06
CA MET A 41 -2.00 -7.58 9.14
C MET A 41 -1.70 -7.16 10.58
N VAL A 42 -2.73 -6.90 11.37
CA VAL A 42 -2.58 -6.57 12.81
C VAL A 42 -2.03 -7.76 13.59
N ASP A 43 -2.59 -8.96 13.42
CA ASP A 43 -2.15 -10.19 14.10
C ASP A 43 -0.68 -10.53 13.82
N ARG A 44 -0.14 -10.06 12.69
CA ARG A 44 1.27 -10.22 12.32
C ARG A 44 2.16 -9.07 12.80
N GLY A 45 1.60 -8.06 13.45
CA GLY A 45 2.35 -6.90 13.92
C GLY A 45 2.81 -5.95 12.81
N TYR A 46 2.14 -5.93 11.65
CA TYR A 46 2.55 -5.09 10.52
C TYR A 46 2.14 -3.63 10.66
N VAL A 47 1.21 -3.34 11.54
CA VAL A 47 0.66 -1.99 11.76
C VAL A 47 0.26 -1.81 13.22
N GLN A 48 0.39 -0.59 13.71
CA GLN A 48 0.05 -0.22 15.08
C GLN A 48 -0.87 0.99 15.10
N SER A 49 -1.68 1.09 16.16
CA SER A 49 -2.54 2.24 16.42
C SER A 49 -3.53 2.50 15.26
N THR A 50 -3.90 3.76 15.06
CA THR A 50 -4.81 4.19 13.99
C THR A 50 -4.12 4.40 12.64
N LEU A 51 -2.80 4.15 12.59
CA LEU A 51 -1.96 4.37 11.40
C LEU A 51 -2.22 3.33 10.31
N GLY A 52 -1.88 3.71 9.08
CA GLY A 52 -2.05 2.85 7.93
C GLY A 52 -3.52 2.61 7.53
N GLY A 53 -3.69 1.86 6.48
CA GLY A 53 -5.00 1.52 5.95
C GLY A 53 -4.94 0.64 4.71
N MET A 54 -6.10 0.19 4.31
CA MET A 54 -6.31 -0.54 3.06
C MET A 54 -7.50 0.08 2.33
N VAL A 55 -7.47 0.05 1.00
CA VAL A 55 -8.64 0.34 0.18
C VAL A 55 -8.89 -0.80 -0.80
N ILE A 56 -10.16 -1.07 -1.07
CA ILE A 56 -10.60 -2.07 -2.05
C ILE A 56 -11.46 -1.38 -3.09
N ARG A 57 -11.04 -1.38 -4.35
CA ARG A 57 -11.85 -0.92 -5.47
C ARG A 57 -12.88 -1.97 -5.85
N VAL A 58 -14.10 -1.52 -6.09
CA VAL A 58 -15.20 -2.32 -6.61
C VAL A 58 -15.77 -1.62 -7.84
N ALA A 59 -16.03 -2.36 -8.91
CA ALA A 59 -16.69 -1.82 -10.08
C ALA A 59 -18.14 -1.42 -9.74
N HIS A 60 -18.57 -0.25 -10.25
CA HIS A 60 -19.94 0.23 -10.04
C HIS A 60 -20.45 0.93 -11.32
N PRO A 61 -21.68 0.63 -11.79
CA PRO A 61 -22.18 1.17 -13.06
C PRO A 61 -22.23 2.70 -13.14
N GLY A 62 -22.49 3.36 -12.01
CA GLY A 62 -22.56 4.82 -11.90
C GLY A 62 -21.20 5.52 -11.76
N TYR A 63 -20.12 4.77 -11.60
CA TYR A 63 -18.78 5.31 -11.31
C TYR A 63 -17.74 4.64 -12.22
N PRO A 64 -17.29 5.31 -13.30
CA PRO A 64 -16.38 4.70 -14.30
C PRO A 64 -15.05 4.17 -13.69
N ASP A 65 -14.51 4.87 -12.68
CA ASP A 65 -13.29 4.43 -11.98
C ASP A 65 -13.59 3.39 -10.89
N GLY A 66 -14.87 3.07 -10.65
CA GLY A 66 -15.34 2.28 -9.53
C GLY A 66 -15.54 3.11 -8.25
N ILE A 67 -15.91 2.43 -7.20
CA ILE A 67 -16.01 2.94 -5.82
C ILE A 67 -14.97 2.24 -4.96
N CYS A 68 -14.58 2.82 -3.83
CA CYS A 68 -13.63 2.15 -2.94
C CYS A 68 -14.08 2.11 -1.48
N TYR A 69 -13.90 0.94 -0.88
CA TYR A 69 -14.09 0.68 0.55
C TYR A 69 -12.84 1.11 1.30
N ALA A 70 -13.01 1.81 2.41
CA ALA A 70 -11.94 2.28 3.28
C ALA A 70 -12.36 2.28 4.75
N LYS A 71 -11.37 2.25 5.66
CA LYS A 71 -11.65 2.57 7.07
C LYS A 71 -11.76 4.08 7.28
N PRO A 72 -12.56 4.51 8.24
CA PRO A 72 -12.61 5.92 8.62
C PRO A 72 -11.36 6.35 9.38
N GLN A 73 -11.19 7.66 9.50
CA GLN A 73 -10.14 8.28 10.30
C GLN A 73 -10.35 8.02 11.80
N GLY A 74 -9.25 7.89 12.55
CA GLY A 74 -9.27 7.80 14.00
C GLY A 74 -9.69 6.45 14.57
N ILE A 75 -9.71 5.40 13.73
CA ILE A 75 -9.93 4.02 14.17
C ILE A 75 -8.80 3.13 13.64
N SER A 76 -8.40 2.11 14.39
CA SER A 76 -7.37 1.17 13.96
C SER A 76 -7.92 0.12 13.00
N LEU A 77 -7.03 -0.59 12.30
CA LEU A 77 -7.41 -1.77 11.50
C LEU A 77 -7.90 -2.94 12.36
N GLU A 78 -7.55 -2.94 13.65
CA GLU A 78 -7.98 -3.93 14.63
C GLU A 78 -9.43 -3.68 15.09
N GLU A 79 -9.78 -2.41 15.34
CA GLU A 79 -11.06 -2.01 15.93
C GLU A 79 -12.19 -1.88 14.92
N VAL A 80 -11.85 -1.53 13.66
CA VAL A 80 -12.87 -1.24 12.64
C VAL A 80 -13.86 -2.40 12.45
N THR A 81 -15.13 -2.05 12.39
CA THR A 81 -16.25 -2.97 12.17
C THR A 81 -16.88 -2.77 10.79
N LEU A 82 -17.82 -3.66 10.40
CA LEU A 82 -18.52 -3.54 9.11
C LEU A 82 -19.30 -2.22 9.01
N ASP A 83 -19.95 -1.82 10.09
CA ASP A 83 -20.83 -0.65 10.13
C ASP A 83 -20.05 0.68 10.09
N GLU A 84 -18.74 0.62 10.35
CA GLU A 84 -17.86 1.79 10.32
C GLU A 84 -17.16 1.98 8.99
N LEU A 85 -17.12 0.93 8.13
CA LEU A 85 -16.52 1.07 6.81
C LEU A 85 -17.25 2.13 5.99
N VAL A 86 -16.47 2.91 5.25
CA VAL A 86 -17.00 3.93 4.36
C VAL A 86 -16.73 3.56 2.91
N ILE A 87 -17.62 4.01 2.01
CA ILE A 87 -17.42 3.88 0.57
C ILE A 87 -17.31 5.28 -0.03
N THR A 88 -16.26 5.50 -0.83
CA THR A 88 -16.07 6.77 -1.52
C THR A 88 -16.02 6.57 -3.03
N ASP A 89 -16.25 7.64 -3.78
CA ASP A 89 -15.82 7.67 -5.17
C ASP A 89 -14.28 7.77 -5.24
N ILE A 90 -13.70 7.36 -6.37
CA ILE A 90 -12.25 7.37 -6.55
C ILE A 90 -11.74 8.77 -6.94
N PRO A 91 -12.36 9.50 -7.90
CA PRO A 91 -11.81 10.77 -8.34
C PRO A 91 -11.74 11.86 -7.27
N TYR A 92 -12.77 11.98 -6.46
CA TYR A 92 -12.93 13.14 -5.55
C TYR A 92 -12.89 12.75 -4.06
N GLY A 93 -13.12 11.49 -3.71
CA GLY A 93 -13.20 11.03 -2.32
C GLY A 93 -14.49 11.42 -1.61
N ARG A 94 -15.56 11.69 -2.36
CA ARG A 94 -16.88 11.93 -1.81
C ARG A 94 -17.38 10.69 -1.09
N ILE A 95 -17.91 10.85 0.09
CA ILE A 95 -18.47 9.75 0.88
C ILE A 95 -19.85 9.41 0.33
N LEU A 96 -19.96 8.24 -0.28
CA LEU A 96 -21.18 7.72 -0.91
C LEU A 96 -21.98 6.86 0.06
N TYR A 97 -21.29 6.21 1.02
CA TYR A 97 -21.86 5.38 2.08
C TYR A 97 -21.01 5.52 3.35
N GLY A 98 -21.66 5.51 4.51
CA GLY A 98 -21.06 5.75 5.82
C GLY A 98 -21.07 7.22 6.21
N GLU A 99 -20.70 7.54 7.45
CA GLU A 99 -20.86 8.89 8.01
C GLU A 99 -19.53 9.56 8.37
N ARG A 100 -18.44 8.79 8.48
CA ARG A 100 -17.16 9.28 8.98
C ARG A 100 -16.21 9.65 7.86
N ALA A 101 -15.37 10.66 8.11
CA ALA A 101 -14.28 11.05 7.23
C ALA A 101 -13.26 9.91 7.06
N THR A 102 -12.62 9.82 5.90
CA THR A 102 -11.52 8.90 5.63
C THR A 102 -10.19 9.44 6.17
N THR A 103 -9.15 8.60 6.21
CA THR A 103 -7.80 9.01 6.60
C THR A 103 -7.17 9.95 5.56
N VAL A 104 -6.16 10.72 5.94
CA VAL A 104 -5.38 11.58 5.01
C VAL A 104 -4.80 10.75 3.87
N GLY A 105 -4.19 9.61 4.15
CA GLY A 105 -3.60 8.71 3.14
C GLY A 105 -4.61 8.13 2.14
N HIS A 106 -5.91 8.29 2.38
CA HIS A 106 -6.94 7.86 1.42
C HIS A 106 -6.84 8.60 0.08
N GLN A 107 -6.41 9.87 0.08
CA GLN A 107 -6.18 10.63 -1.14
C GLN A 107 -5.08 9.98 -2.00
N MET A 108 -3.96 9.59 -1.40
CA MET A 108 -2.89 8.85 -2.07
C MET A 108 -3.41 7.53 -2.65
N ASN A 109 -4.13 6.75 -1.84
CA ASN A 109 -4.67 5.46 -2.26
C ASN A 109 -5.63 5.58 -3.45
N ARG A 110 -6.51 6.59 -3.45
CA ARG A 110 -7.44 6.86 -4.56
C ARG A 110 -6.71 7.29 -5.83
N GLU A 111 -5.69 8.16 -5.72
CA GLU A 111 -4.89 8.59 -6.87
C GLU A 111 -4.15 7.40 -7.50
N ILE A 112 -3.60 6.49 -6.69
CA ILE A 112 -3.03 5.25 -7.18
C ILE A 112 -4.08 4.43 -7.94
N LEU A 113 -5.28 4.22 -7.38
CA LEU A 113 -6.36 3.49 -8.04
C LEU A 113 -6.76 4.15 -9.37
N ARG A 114 -6.86 5.48 -9.40
CA ARG A 114 -7.21 6.24 -10.61
C ARG A 114 -6.16 6.07 -11.72
N LEU A 115 -4.88 6.10 -11.37
CA LEU A 115 -3.77 5.98 -12.31
C LEU A 115 -3.47 4.53 -12.72
N ARG A 116 -3.88 3.53 -11.91
CA ARG A 116 -3.62 2.10 -12.10
C ARG A 116 -4.93 1.32 -12.21
N PRO A 117 -5.53 1.26 -13.42
CA PRO A 117 -6.78 0.52 -13.64
C PRO A 117 -6.64 -1.00 -13.36
N ASP A 118 -5.44 -1.54 -13.42
CA ASP A 118 -5.12 -2.93 -13.08
C ASP A 118 -5.05 -3.22 -11.57
N THR A 119 -5.06 -2.18 -10.72
CA THR A 119 -4.97 -2.29 -9.26
C THR A 119 -6.35 -2.18 -8.63
N ASN A 120 -6.75 -3.16 -7.81
CA ASN A 120 -8.02 -3.14 -7.08
C ASN A 120 -7.85 -3.13 -5.55
N CYS A 121 -6.61 -3.22 -5.06
CA CYS A 121 -6.31 -3.07 -3.64
C CYS A 121 -5.01 -2.31 -3.44
N VAL A 122 -5.04 -1.34 -2.54
CA VAL A 122 -3.86 -0.63 -2.07
C VAL A 122 -3.78 -0.81 -0.55
N ILE A 123 -2.61 -1.23 -0.06
CA ILE A 123 -2.31 -1.38 1.37
C ILE A 123 -1.19 -0.40 1.70
N HIS A 124 -1.45 0.51 2.64
CA HIS A 124 -0.48 1.46 3.16
C HIS A 124 -0.26 1.20 4.65
N LEU A 125 0.99 0.97 5.07
CA LEU A 125 1.34 0.64 6.45
C LEU A 125 2.56 1.44 6.92
N HIS A 126 2.51 1.88 8.18
CA HIS A 126 3.63 2.47 8.92
C HIS A 126 4.37 1.34 9.67
N HIS A 127 5.15 0.54 8.94
CA HIS A 127 5.83 -0.64 9.47
C HIS A 127 7.15 -0.24 10.14
N ASP A 128 7.28 -0.56 11.42
CA ASP A 128 8.36 -0.08 12.29
C ASP A 128 9.75 -0.49 11.79
N GLU A 129 9.94 -1.75 11.41
CA GLU A 129 11.24 -2.24 10.94
C GLU A 129 11.63 -1.64 9.58
N THR A 130 10.65 -1.34 8.72
CA THR A 130 10.92 -0.61 7.46
C THR A 130 11.41 0.80 7.77
N ILE A 131 10.75 1.49 8.69
CA ILE A 131 11.11 2.85 9.10
C ILE A 131 12.50 2.83 9.76
N ALA A 132 12.75 1.88 10.66
CA ALA A 132 14.01 1.74 11.38
C ALA A 132 15.18 1.43 10.43
N LEU A 133 15.01 0.47 9.50
CA LEU A 133 16.04 0.10 8.53
C LEU A 133 16.49 1.29 7.67
N LEU A 134 15.52 2.04 7.15
CA LEU A 134 15.81 3.24 6.34
C LEU A 134 16.35 4.40 7.18
N ALA A 135 15.96 4.51 8.46
CA ALA A 135 16.51 5.50 9.38
C ALA A 135 17.95 5.17 9.80
N ALA A 136 18.33 3.90 9.81
CA ALA A 136 19.70 3.45 10.03
C ALA A 136 20.66 3.75 8.86
N GLY A 137 20.15 4.26 7.74
CA GLY A 137 20.94 4.66 6.58
C GLY A 137 20.92 3.71 5.40
N CYS A 138 20.14 2.62 5.47
CA CYS A 138 19.91 1.80 4.28
C CYS A 138 19.15 2.62 3.23
N GLU A 139 19.66 2.66 2.02
CA GLU A 139 19.04 3.42 0.93
C GLU A 139 17.90 2.64 0.28
N GLU A 140 18.09 1.33 0.14
CA GLU A 140 17.14 0.40 -0.49
C GLU A 140 17.07 -0.91 0.31
N ILE A 141 15.98 -1.63 0.18
CA ILE A 141 15.79 -2.98 0.73
C ILE A 141 16.40 -3.95 -0.27
N GLY A 142 17.50 -4.60 0.12
CA GLY A 142 18.17 -5.59 -0.71
C GLY A 142 17.33 -6.86 -0.87
N SER A 143 17.31 -7.45 -2.05
CA SER A 143 16.59 -8.70 -2.27
C SER A 143 17.45 -9.89 -1.85
N THR A 144 17.02 -10.59 -0.80
CA THR A 144 17.66 -11.81 -0.30
C THR A 144 16.99 -13.08 -0.81
N SER A 145 15.81 -12.97 -1.45
CA SER A 145 15.05 -14.13 -1.89
C SER A 145 14.37 -13.94 -3.24
N LEU A 146 14.32 -15.03 -4.01
CA LEU A 146 13.60 -15.09 -5.27
C LEU A 146 12.11 -14.76 -5.13
N THR A 147 11.51 -15.18 -4.01
CA THR A 147 10.06 -15.01 -3.75
C THR A 147 9.66 -13.54 -3.70
N PHE A 148 10.50 -12.68 -3.13
CA PHE A 148 10.24 -11.24 -3.09
C PHE A 148 10.06 -10.68 -4.50
N SER A 149 11.02 -10.93 -5.40
CA SER A 149 10.99 -10.43 -6.76
C SER A 149 9.84 -11.01 -7.58
N TYR A 150 9.56 -12.32 -7.46
CA TYR A 150 8.42 -12.94 -8.16
C TYR A 150 7.08 -12.35 -7.77
N LEU A 151 6.86 -12.07 -6.48
CA LEU A 151 5.59 -11.52 -6.01
C LEU A 151 5.46 -10.02 -6.28
N MET A 152 6.55 -9.26 -6.15
CA MET A 152 6.55 -7.83 -6.46
C MET A 152 6.35 -7.53 -7.93
N GLN A 153 6.94 -8.31 -8.84
CA GLN A 153 6.82 -8.20 -10.31
C GLN A 153 7.29 -6.88 -10.91
N LYS A 154 7.65 -5.93 -10.08
CA LYS A 154 8.22 -4.62 -10.42
C LYS A 154 9.14 -4.16 -9.29
N PRO A 155 10.15 -3.32 -9.59
CA PRO A 155 10.99 -2.76 -8.55
C PRO A 155 10.19 -1.87 -7.58
N ALA A 156 10.63 -1.81 -6.33
CA ALA A 156 10.12 -0.83 -5.40
C ALA A 156 10.57 0.59 -5.80
N HIS A 157 9.69 1.57 -5.62
CA HIS A 157 10.01 2.98 -5.80
C HIS A 157 10.23 3.64 -4.44
N TYR A 158 11.37 4.31 -4.28
CA TYR A 158 11.76 4.95 -3.02
C TYR A 158 11.54 6.44 -3.08
N LEU A 159 10.71 6.97 -2.17
CA LEU A 159 10.46 8.39 -2.03
C LEU A 159 11.38 8.99 -0.97
N PRO A 160 11.99 10.15 -1.24
CA PRO A 160 12.78 10.85 -0.26
C PRO A 160 11.88 11.38 0.89
N ALA A 161 12.49 11.53 2.08
CA ALA A 161 11.77 11.88 3.31
C ALA A 161 11.06 13.25 3.30
N HIS A 162 11.36 14.12 2.34
CA HIS A 162 10.72 15.43 2.20
C HIS A 162 9.46 15.43 1.33
N LEU A 163 9.18 14.31 0.62
CA LEU A 163 7.97 14.17 -0.19
C LEU A 163 6.91 13.40 0.60
N ASN A 164 5.82 14.06 0.89
CA ASN A 164 4.65 13.45 1.50
C ASN A 164 3.53 13.30 0.44
N VAL A 165 3.48 12.13 -0.20
CA VAL A 165 2.49 11.84 -1.25
C VAL A 165 1.09 11.57 -0.71
N GLU A 166 0.91 11.54 0.60
CA GLU A 166 -0.43 11.53 1.19
C GLU A 166 -1.08 12.93 1.14
N GLU A 167 -0.26 13.99 1.16
CA GLU A 167 -0.71 15.38 1.10
C GLU A 167 -0.65 15.94 -0.32
N ASP A 168 0.46 15.71 -1.04
CA ASP A 168 0.62 16.08 -2.44
C ASP A 168 0.74 14.82 -3.29
N VAL A 169 -0.33 14.43 -3.95
CA VAL A 169 -0.42 13.23 -4.78
C VAL A 169 0.16 13.42 -6.20
N ALA A 170 0.47 14.64 -6.61
CA ALA A 170 0.93 14.92 -7.98
C ALA A 170 2.18 14.13 -8.40
N PRO A 171 3.19 13.91 -7.54
CA PRO A 171 4.37 13.12 -7.88
C PRO A 171 4.08 11.67 -8.26
N ILE A 172 2.98 11.07 -7.76
CA ILE A 172 2.63 9.66 -7.97
C ILE A 172 2.55 9.31 -9.46
N LYS A 173 2.03 10.23 -10.27
CA LYS A 173 1.86 10.04 -11.72
C LYS A 173 3.17 9.70 -12.43
N SER A 174 4.30 10.19 -11.94
CA SER A 174 5.59 10.02 -12.61
C SER A 174 6.20 8.63 -12.47
N PHE A 175 5.77 7.83 -11.49
CA PHE A 175 6.42 6.54 -11.20
C PHE A 175 5.45 5.36 -10.96
N VAL A 176 4.16 5.61 -10.68
CA VAL A 176 3.25 4.56 -10.22
C VAL A 176 3.01 3.45 -11.26
N GLN A 177 3.25 3.71 -12.53
CA GLN A 177 3.14 2.70 -13.59
C GLN A 177 4.25 1.64 -13.51
N ASP A 178 5.40 2.00 -12.96
CA ASP A 178 6.60 1.17 -12.96
C ASP A 178 6.87 0.46 -11.64
N THR A 179 5.95 0.58 -10.67
CA THR A 179 6.09 -0.05 -9.36
C THR A 179 4.79 -0.70 -8.86
N ASN A 180 4.94 -1.71 -8.00
CA ASN A 180 3.87 -2.25 -7.18
C ASN A 180 4.15 -2.04 -5.67
N CYS A 181 5.22 -1.32 -5.33
CA CYS A 181 5.61 -1.00 -3.96
C CYS A 181 6.25 0.39 -3.90
N ILE A 182 5.69 1.27 -3.10
CA ILE A 182 6.22 2.61 -2.83
C ILE A 182 6.77 2.60 -1.40
N ILE A 183 8.06 2.86 -1.25
CA ILE A 183 8.72 2.98 0.05
C ILE A 183 8.90 4.46 0.36
N MET A 184 8.36 4.89 1.48
CA MET A 184 8.43 6.28 1.94
C MET A 184 9.36 6.36 3.16
N LYS A 185 10.53 6.99 2.99
CA LYS A 185 11.49 7.14 4.09
C LYS A 185 10.84 7.86 5.27
N ARG A 186 11.01 7.31 6.49
CA ARG A 186 10.44 7.80 7.75
C ARG A 186 8.91 7.73 7.87
N HIS A 187 8.25 6.99 6.98
CA HIS A 187 6.79 6.93 6.96
C HIS A 187 6.29 5.48 6.90
N GLY A 188 6.83 4.67 5.99
CA GLY A 188 6.42 3.30 5.80
C GLY A 188 6.41 2.87 4.34
N PHE A 189 5.40 2.11 3.95
CA PHE A 189 5.28 1.65 2.57
C PHE A 189 3.83 1.57 2.09
N THR A 190 3.67 1.56 0.77
CA THR A 190 2.39 1.31 0.09
C THR A 190 2.56 0.19 -0.92
N VAL A 191 1.69 -0.80 -0.89
CA VAL A 191 1.72 -1.96 -1.79
C VAL A 191 0.44 -2.04 -2.61
N LEU A 192 0.59 -2.32 -3.90
CA LEU A 192 -0.48 -2.41 -4.88
C LEU A 192 -0.77 -3.87 -5.26
N GLY A 193 -2.05 -4.21 -5.48
CA GLY A 193 -2.43 -5.53 -5.96
C GLY A 193 -3.67 -5.51 -6.85
N ARG A 194 -3.73 -6.45 -7.80
CA ARG A 194 -4.93 -6.68 -8.65
C ARG A 194 -6.09 -7.24 -7.84
N THR A 195 -5.77 -7.85 -6.70
CA THR A 195 -6.73 -8.39 -5.72
C THR A 195 -6.23 -8.09 -4.32
N VAL A 196 -7.12 -8.16 -3.32
CA VAL A 196 -6.76 -8.03 -1.90
C VAL A 196 -5.71 -9.08 -1.49
N SER A 197 -5.90 -10.32 -1.95
CA SER A 197 -4.96 -11.42 -1.69
C SER A 197 -3.57 -11.13 -2.25
N GLU A 198 -3.48 -10.60 -3.47
CA GLU A 198 -2.18 -10.25 -4.08
C GLU A 198 -1.49 -9.11 -3.33
N ALA A 199 -2.22 -8.03 -3.00
CA ALA A 199 -1.67 -6.94 -2.20
C ALA A 199 -1.15 -7.44 -0.85
N TYR A 200 -1.93 -8.29 -0.16
CA TYR A 200 -1.53 -8.89 1.09
C TYR A 200 -0.28 -9.78 0.96
N HIS A 201 -0.18 -10.62 -0.07
CA HIS A 201 1.02 -11.45 -0.28
C HIS A 201 2.25 -10.61 -0.62
N ARG A 202 2.11 -9.53 -1.38
CA ARG A 202 3.18 -8.55 -1.60
C ARG A 202 3.60 -7.87 -0.29
N THR A 203 2.65 -7.50 0.56
CA THR A 203 2.94 -6.99 1.91
C THR A 203 3.73 -7.99 2.74
N ASN A 204 3.32 -9.25 2.75
CA ASN A 204 4.02 -10.31 3.50
C ASN A 204 5.46 -10.49 3.05
N VAL A 205 5.72 -10.56 1.74
CA VAL A 205 7.09 -10.76 1.26
C VAL A 205 7.94 -9.52 1.46
N LEU A 206 7.37 -8.31 1.39
CA LEU A 206 8.07 -7.08 1.71
C LEU A 206 8.51 -7.05 3.17
N VAL A 207 7.60 -7.30 4.10
CA VAL A 207 7.92 -7.37 5.55
C VAL A 207 8.96 -8.46 5.83
N SER A 208 8.81 -9.64 5.22
CA SER A 208 9.80 -10.71 5.36
C SER A 208 11.17 -10.29 4.82
N GLU A 209 11.21 -9.53 3.71
CA GLU A 209 12.46 -9.03 3.15
C GLU A 209 13.11 -7.98 4.03
N VAL A 210 12.31 -7.04 4.58
CA VAL A 210 12.78 -6.06 5.57
C VAL A 210 13.40 -6.75 6.79
N ASN A 211 12.72 -7.73 7.36
CA ASN A 211 13.22 -8.47 8.52
C ASN A 211 14.53 -9.22 8.21
N ARG A 212 14.64 -9.83 7.02
CA ARG A 212 15.89 -10.44 6.57
C ARG A 212 17.01 -9.41 6.39
N ASN A 213 16.71 -8.24 5.82
CA ASN A 213 17.71 -7.17 5.69
C ASN A 213 18.24 -6.73 7.06
N VAL A 214 17.38 -6.53 8.06
CA VAL A 214 17.82 -6.21 9.44
C VAL A 214 18.78 -7.29 9.95
N LEU A 215 18.45 -8.58 9.78
CA LEU A 215 19.31 -9.68 10.20
C LEU A 215 20.62 -9.75 9.41
N VAL A 216 20.57 -9.54 8.09
CA VAL A 216 21.76 -9.54 7.22
C VAL A 216 22.71 -8.42 7.64
N GLU A 217 22.21 -7.20 7.83
CA GLU A 217 23.03 -6.05 8.27
C GLU A 217 23.70 -6.33 9.62
N LEU A 218 22.96 -6.85 10.60
CA LEU A 218 23.51 -7.21 11.92
C LEU A 218 24.57 -8.31 11.81
N LEU A 219 24.33 -9.37 11.04
CA LEU A 219 25.26 -10.48 10.87
C LEU A 219 26.52 -10.06 10.11
N CYS A 220 26.37 -9.24 9.08
CA CYS A 220 27.48 -8.71 8.31
C CYS A 220 28.35 -7.78 9.16
N ALA A 221 27.75 -6.90 9.95
CA ALA A 221 28.47 -6.04 10.89
C ALA A 221 29.26 -6.87 11.92
N ALA A 222 28.63 -7.90 12.49
CA ALA A 222 29.30 -8.78 13.47
C ALA A 222 30.45 -9.59 12.87
N LYS A 223 30.39 -9.95 11.59
CA LYS A 223 31.41 -10.73 10.89
C LYS A 223 32.43 -9.88 10.13
N GLY A 224 32.24 -8.58 10.02
CA GLY A 224 33.06 -7.71 9.19
C GLY A 224 32.93 -8.02 7.68
N THR A 225 31.77 -8.50 7.23
CA THR A 225 31.49 -8.82 5.83
C THR A 225 30.48 -7.82 5.23
N LYS A 226 30.23 -7.91 3.93
CA LYS A 226 29.20 -7.13 3.24
C LYS A 226 27.99 -8.02 2.94
N PRO A 227 26.77 -7.44 2.86
CA PRO A 227 25.59 -8.15 2.38
C PRO A 227 25.79 -8.67 0.93
N ASP A 228 25.23 -9.85 0.66
CA ASP A 228 25.14 -10.46 -0.65
C ASP A 228 23.66 -10.52 -1.07
N TYR A 229 23.25 -9.55 -1.87
CA TYR A 229 21.90 -9.41 -2.39
C TYR A 229 21.83 -9.84 -3.85
N LEU A 230 20.64 -10.25 -4.27
CA LEU A 230 20.38 -10.52 -5.69
C LEU A 230 20.72 -9.31 -6.55
N SER A 231 21.35 -9.55 -7.67
CA SER A 231 21.67 -8.52 -8.66
C SER A 231 20.40 -7.98 -9.32
N ARG A 232 20.50 -6.78 -9.88
CA ARG A 232 19.39 -6.18 -10.63
C ARG A 232 18.95 -7.06 -11.81
N GLU A 233 19.89 -7.69 -12.51
CA GLU A 233 19.60 -8.57 -13.65
C GLU A 233 18.78 -9.80 -13.23
N GLU A 234 19.16 -10.44 -12.12
CA GLU A 234 18.41 -11.56 -11.56
C GLU A 234 16.99 -11.13 -11.16
N MET A 235 16.85 -9.99 -10.49
CA MET A 235 15.54 -9.47 -10.12
C MET A 235 14.66 -9.13 -11.33
N GLU A 236 15.21 -8.52 -12.38
CA GLU A 236 14.48 -8.17 -13.60
C GLU A 236 13.94 -9.40 -14.32
N TRP A 237 14.70 -10.49 -14.34
CA TRP A 237 14.21 -11.76 -14.87
C TRP A 237 13.01 -12.28 -14.08
N MET A 238 13.10 -12.25 -12.75
CA MET A 238 12.02 -12.71 -11.86
C MET A 238 10.77 -11.85 -11.95
N PHE A 239 10.90 -10.53 -12.03
CA PHE A 239 9.77 -9.62 -12.21
C PHE A 239 8.96 -9.99 -13.46
N ARG A 240 9.61 -10.28 -14.57
CA ARG A 240 8.95 -10.66 -15.83
C ARG A 240 8.24 -12.01 -15.78
N HIS A 241 8.71 -12.92 -14.94
CA HIS A 241 8.20 -14.29 -14.86
C HIS A 241 7.28 -14.54 -13.64
N GLY A 242 7.06 -13.51 -12.81
CA GLY A 242 6.27 -13.64 -11.58
C GLY A 242 4.87 -14.23 -11.79
N ASP A 243 4.13 -13.76 -12.80
CA ASP A 243 2.79 -14.28 -13.08
C ASP A 243 2.80 -15.76 -13.47
N THR A 244 3.80 -16.20 -14.22
CA THR A 244 3.90 -17.61 -14.63
C THR A 244 4.22 -18.52 -13.45
N VAL A 245 5.04 -18.05 -12.52
CA VAL A 245 5.51 -18.84 -11.38
C VAL A 245 4.50 -18.80 -10.22
N VAL A 246 3.99 -17.62 -9.87
CA VAL A 246 3.18 -17.41 -8.66
C VAL A 246 1.67 -17.46 -8.96
N TYR A 247 1.26 -16.90 -10.09
CA TYR A 247 -0.16 -16.76 -10.46
C TYR A 247 -0.49 -17.37 -11.82
N PRO A 248 -0.13 -18.64 -12.10
CA PRO A 248 -0.35 -19.25 -13.41
C PRO A 248 -1.82 -19.30 -13.80
N GLN A 249 -2.75 -19.32 -12.84
CA GLN A 249 -4.20 -19.27 -13.08
C GLN A 249 -4.67 -17.92 -13.65
N LEU A 250 -4.00 -16.81 -13.32
CA LEU A 250 -4.36 -15.50 -13.87
C LEU A 250 -3.92 -15.37 -15.33
N VAL A 251 -2.76 -15.93 -15.66
CA VAL A 251 -2.24 -15.94 -17.03
C VAL A 251 -3.12 -16.79 -17.94
N ARG A 252 -3.65 -17.92 -17.45
CA ARG A 252 -4.55 -18.80 -18.22
C ARG A 252 -5.88 -18.13 -18.54
N ARG A 253 -6.46 -17.37 -17.61
CA ARG A 253 -7.73 -16.65 -17.82
C ARG A 253 -7.62 -15.50 -18.82
N ALA A 254 -6.45 -14.88 -18.94
CA ALA A 254 -6.23 -13.79 -19.90
C ALA A 254 -6.07 -14.29 -21.36
N LYS A 255 -5.89 -15.61 -21.56
CA LYS A 255 -5.74 -16.25 -22.89
C LYS A 255 -7.01 -16.99 -23.36
N SER A 256 -8.03 -17.05 -22.51
CA SER A 256 -9.35 -17.62 -22.80
C SER A 256 -10.38 -16.51 -23.03
#